data_43568545a6703262e1772b68e8996bcc
#
_entry.id   43568545a6703262e1772b68e8996bcc
#
_cell.length_a   1.000
_cell.length_b   1.000
_cell.length_c   1.000
_cell.angle_alpha   90.00
_cell.angle_beta   90.00
_cell.angle_gamma   90.00
#
_symmetry.space_group_name_H-M   'P 1'
#
loop_
_entity.id
_entity.type
_entity.pdbx_description
1 polymer ?
#
loop_
_entity_poly.entity_id
_entity_poly.type
_entity_poly.pdbx_seq_one_letter_code
_entity_poly.pdbx_strand_id
1 'polypeptide(L)'
;LAGLVKPNAGKVYLQGESLYDMNDDRLTRLRRRKMGFVFQFFNLITTHNVIENIVLPIHLDNRQVDEEYVDEIIDLLKLKEKKYAFIHELSGGQQQRVAIARALASKPAIIFADEPTGNLDAKSSQEVIQLLKIAQRKYHETVIMVTHDEMIANVADRILRIEDGQIIQDTAQKNE
;
A
#
# COMPACT_ATOMS: atom_id res chain seq x y z
N LEU A 1 -9.01 10.80 0.45
CA LEU A 1 -8.74 10.38 -0.93
C LEU A 1 -9.24 8.97 -1.22
N ALA A 2 -9.03 8.01 -0.32
CA ALA A 2 -9.39 6.59 -0.51
C ALA A 2 -10.90 6.27 -0.47
N GLY A 3 -11.77 7.27 -0.37
CA GLY A 3 -13.23 7.07 -0.32
C GLY A 3 -13.74 6.43 0.98
N LEU A 4 -12.95 6.45 2.05
CA LEU A 4 -13.37 5.94 3.38
C LEU A 4 -14.28 6.93 4.10
N VAL A 5 -14.05 8.22 3.90
CA VAL A 5 -14.85 9.30 4.44
C VAL A 5 -15.30 10.21 3.29
N LYS A 6 -16.56 10.59 3.29
CA LYS A 6 -17.11 11.50 2.27
C LYS A 6 -16.63 12.93 2.57
N PRO A 7 -16.13 13.69 1.57
CA PRO A 7 -15.71 15.06 1.77
C PRO A 7 -16.92 15.98 1.89
N ASN A 8 -16.75 17.12 2.57
CA ASN A 8 -17.78 18.17 2.63
C ASN A 8 -17.97 18.86 1.27
N ALA A 9 -16.90 18.95 0.47
CA ALA A 9 -16.90 19.52 -0.87
C ALA A 9 -15.78 18.90 -1.73
N GLY A 10 -15.88 19.09 -3.03
CA GLY A 10 -14.91 18.56 -3.99
C GLY A 10 -15.20 17.12 -4.42
N LYS A 11 -14.44 16.65 -5.41
CA LYS A 11 -14.54 15.29 -5.97
C LYS A 11 -13.17 14.66 -6.09
N VAL A 12 -13.11 13.34 -5.96
CA VAL A 12 -11.92 12.54 -6.23
C VAL A 12 -12.23 11.61 -7.39
N TYR A 13 -11.32 11.57 -8.34
CA TYR A 13 -11.41 10.70 -9.52
C TYR A 13 -10.28 9.68 -9.48
N LEU A 14 -10.61 8.41 -9.74
CA LEU A 14 -9.65 7.34 -9.97
C LEU A 14 -9.90 6.76 -11.35
N GLN A 15 -8.91 6.83 -12.24
CA GLN A 15 -9.03 6.37 -13.63
C GLN A 15 -10.27 6.97 -14.35
N GLY A 16 -10.59 8.24 -14.08
CA GLY A 16 -11.74 8.95 -14.67
C GLY A 16 -13.09 8.71 -13.98
N GLU A 17 -13.17 7.80 -13.01
CA GLU A 17 -14.39 7.53 -12.27
C GLU A 17 -14.45 8.34 -10.98
N SER A 18 -15.56 9.09 -10.75
CA SER A 18 -15.79 9.86 -9.53
C SER A 18 -16.16 8.92 -8.37
N LEU A 19 -15.36 8.92 -7.30
CA LEU A 19 -15.54 8.01 -6.15
C LEU A 19 -16.86 8.30 -5.39
N TYR A 20 -17.24 9.57 -5.30
CA TYR A 20 -18.37 10.00 -4.45
C TYR A 20 -19.72 10.03 -5.18
N ASP A 21 -19.72 9.78 -6.49
CA ASP A 21 -20.93 9.59 -7.28
C ASP A 21 -21.34 8.10 -7.36
N MET A 22 -20.54 7.20 -6.76
CA MET A 22 -20.82 5.77 -6.68
C MET A 22 -21.68 5.43 -5.46
N ASN A 23 -22.49 4.37 -5.58
CA ASN A 23 -23.09 3.75 -4.41
C ASN A 23 -22.04 2.95 -3.61
N ASP A 24 -22.35 2.58 -2.36
CA ASP A 24 -21.43 1.93 -1.44
C ASP A 24 -20.89 0.60 -1.96
N ASP A 25 -21.71 -0.19 -2.65
CA ASP A 25 -21.32 -1.49 -3.22
C ASP A 25 -20.30 -1.32 -4.35
N ARG A 26 -20.50 -0.35 -5.22
CA ARG A 26 -19.58 -0.04 -6.31
C ARG A 26 -18.26 0.51 -5.77
N LEU A 27 -18.33 1.44 -4.80
CA LEU A 27 -17.15 2.01 -4.15
C LEU A 27 -16.35 0.94 -3.38
N THR A 28 -17.02 0.03 -2.68
CA THR A 28 -16.38 -1.07 -1.96
C THR A 28 -15.67 -2.02 -2.94
N ARG A 29 -16.30 -2.35 -4.06
CA ARG A 29 -15.72 -3.17 -5.12
C ARG A 29 -14.52 -2.49 -5.78
N LEU A 30 -14.62 -1.18 -6.05
CA LEU A 30 -13.52 -0.39 -6.60
C LEU A 30 -12.34 -0.35 -5.63
N ARG A 31 -12.56 -0.08 -4.34
CA ARG A 31 -11.49 -0.13 -3.32
C ARG A 31 -10.76 -1.46 -3.30
N ARG A 32 -11.50 -2.57 -3.26
CA ARG A 32 -10.93 -3.92 -3.23
C ARG A 32 -10.09 -4.24 -4.47
N ARG A 33 -10.49 -3.73 -5.64
CA ARG A 33 -9.85 -4.06 -6.92
C ARG A 33 -8.77 -3.11 -7.36
N LYS A 34 -8.88 -1.83 -6.97
CA LYS A 34 -8.07 -0.75 -7.53
C LYS A 34 -7.23 0.00 -6.50
N MET A 35 -7.43 -0.28 -5.21
CA MET A 35 -6.70 0.39 -4.14
C MET A 35 -6.00 -0.63 -3.24
N GLY A 36 -4.70 -0.47 -3.05
CA GLY A 36 -3.93 -1.16 -2.02
C GLY A 36 -3.84 -0.31 -0.75
N PHE A 37 -3.72 -0.96 0.40
CA PHE A 37 -3.57 -0.27 1.68
C PHE A 37 -2.41 -0.87 2.47
N VAL A 38 -1.54 0.00 2.96
CA VAL A 38 -0.43 -0.33 3.84
C VAL A 38 -0.54 0.57 5.07
N PHE A 39 -0.63 -0.02 6.26
CA PHE A 39 -0.83 0.69 7.52
C PHE A 39 0.36 0.54 8.45
N GLN A 40 0.50 1.46 9.40
CA GLN A 40 1.53 1.43 10.44
C GLN A 40 1.49 0.14 11.28
N PHE A 41 0.30 -0.37 11.61
CA PHE A 41 0.10 -1.58 12.42
C PHE A 41 -0.06 -2.86 11.58
N PHE A 42 0.39 -2.86 10.32
CA PHE A 42 0.38 -3.98 9.37
C PHE A 42 -1.02 -4.54 9.05
N ASN A 43 -1.93 -4.63 10.01
CA ASN A 43 -3.29 -5.17 9.92
C ASN A 43 -3.33 -6.55 9.23
N LEU A 44 -2.41 -7.43 9.63
CA LEU A 44 -2.35 -8.81 9.16
C LEU A 44 -3.25 -9.70 10.03
N ILE A 45 -3.82 -10.72 9.40
CA ILE A 45 -4.62 -11.73 10.09
C ILE A 45 -3.67 -12.74 10.72
N THR A 46 -3.60 -12.77 12.04
CA THR A 46 -2.62 -13.54 12.82
C THR A 46 -2.82 -15.06 12.73
N THR A 47 -4.05 -15.51 12.44
CA THR A 47 -4.39 -16.93 12.23
C THR A 47 -4.05 -17.44 10.82
N HIS A 48 -3.64 -16.53 9.93
CA HIS A 48 -3.24 -16.84 8.56
C HIS A 48 -1.72 -16.79 8.42
N ASN A 49 -1.17 -17.62 7.56
CA ASN A 49 0.23 -17.55 7.17
C ASN A 49 0.48 -16.39 6.17
N VAL A 50 1.72 -16.23 5.73
CA VAL A 50 2.13 -15.14 4.82
C VAL A 50 1.36 -15.15 3.51
N ILE A 51 1.33 -16.31 2.81
CA ILE A 51 0.64 -16.38 1.50
C ILE A 51 -0.86 -16.17 1.64
N GLU A 52 -1.49 -16.72 2.67
CA GLU A 52 -2.92 -16.52 2.93
C GLU A 52 -3.27 -15.05 3.18
N ASN A 53 -2.42 -14.30 3.91
CA ASN A 53 -2.57 -12.86 4.08
C ASN A 53 -2.45 -12.11 2.75
N ILE A 54 -1.48 -12.49 1.90
CA ILE A 54 -1.21 -11.83 0.62
C ILE A 54 -2.39 -11.99 -0.33
N VAL A 55 -2.93 -13.20 -0.47
CA VAL A 55 -4.00 -13.49 -1.44
C VAL A 55 -5.41 -13.19 -0.93
N LEU A 56 -5.56 -12.86 0.35
CA LEU A 56 -6.85 -12.61 0.99
C LEU A 56 -7.75 -11.62 0.21
N PRO A 57 -7.28 -10.44 -0.27
CA PRO A 57 -8.14 -9.51 -1.00
C PRO A 57 -8.68 -10.10 -2.32
N ILE A 58 -7.93 -11.00 -2.94
CA ILE A 58 -8.31 -11.69 -4.18
C ILE A 58 -9.44 -12.69 -3.89
N HIS A 59 -9.29 -13.49 -2.82
CA HIS A 59 -10.30 -14.45 -2.39
C HIS A 59 -11.60 -13.76 -1.94
N LEU A 60 -11.52 -12.63 -1.21
CA LEU A 60 -12.69 -11.84 -0.83
C LEU A 60 -13.45 -11.24 -2.02
N ASP A 61 -12.81 -11.15 -3.17
CA ASP A 61 -13.44 -10.71 -4.43
C ASP A 61 -13.87 -11.89 -5.33
N ASN A 62 -13.78 -13.13 -4.83
CA ASN A 62 -14.06 -14.37 -5.56
C ASN A 62 -13.31 -14.48 -6.91
N ARG A 63 -12.07 -13.95 -6.96
CA ARG A 63 -11.19 -14.03 -8.14
C ARG A 63 -10.19 -15.17 -7.99
N GLN A 64 -9.69 -15.64 -9.12
CA GLN A 64 -8.57 -16.58 -9.16
C GLN A 64 -7.27 -15.82 -8.86
N VAL A 65 -6.38 -16.48 -8.11
CA VAL A 65 -5.05 -15.99 -7.82
C VAL A 65 -4.17 -16.19 -9.05
N ASP A 66 -3.48 -15.14 -9.45
CA ASP A 66 -2.38 -15.23 -10.41
C ASP A 66 -1.12 -15.64 -9.63
N GLU A 67 -0.89 -16.95 -9.55
CA GLU A 67 0.16 -17.54 -8.69
C GLU A 67 1.55 -17.07 -9.13
N GLU A 68 1.80 -16.95 -10.44
CA GLU A 68 3.09 -16.48 -10.97
C GLU A 68 3.37 -15.04 -10.52
N TYR A 69 2.39 -14.16 -10.65
CA TYR A 69 2.51 -12.78 -10.20
C TYR A 69 2.69 -12.65 -8.69
N VAL A 70 1.96 -13.46 -7.91
CA VAL A 70 2.10 -13.45 -6.44
C VAL A 70 3.47 -13.97 -6.02
N ASP A 71 3.99 -15.01 -6.66
CA ASP A 71 5.33 -15.54 -6.37
C ASP A 71 6.42 -14.52 -6.74
N GLU A 72 6.25 -13.79 -7.84
CA GLU A 72 7.13 -12.68 -8.21
C GLU A 72 7.16 -11.56 -7.15
N ILE A 73 6.00 -11.18 -6.59
CA ILE A 73 5.92 -10.21 -5.48
C ILE A 73 6.62 -10.74 -4.23
N ILE A 74 6.39 -12.00 -3.88
CA ILE A 74 7.02 -12.67 -2.73
C ILE A 74 8.54 -12.64 -2.85
N ASP A 75 9.07 -12.96 -4.03
CA ASP A 75 10.52 -12.92 -4.30
C ASP A 75 11.05 -11.48 -4.23
N LEU A 76 10.38 -10.52 -4.87
CA LEU A 76 10.75 -9.11 -4.85
C LEU A 76 10.85 -8.55 -3.42
N LEU A 77 9.90 -8.92 -2.57
CA LEU A 77 9.84 -8.47 -1.18
C LEU A 77 10.64 -9.34 -0.21
N LYS A 78 11.46 -10.28 -0.73
CA LYS A 78 12.34 -11.18 0.04
C LYS A 78 11.57 -11.98 1.10
N LEU A 79 10.41 -12.53 0.73
CA LEU A 79 9.53 -13.30 1.60
C LEU A 79 9.52 -14.80 1.26
N LYS A 80 10.28 -15.25 0.25
CA LYS A 80 10.28 -16.64 -0.25
C LYS A 80 10.43 -17.68 0.85
N GLU A 81 11.46 -17.52 1.69
CA GLU A 81 11.74 -18.44 2.81
C GLU A 81 10.67 -18.40 3.91
N LYS A 82 9.79 -17.39 3.88
CA LYS A 82 8.73 -17.17 4.86
C LYS A 82 7.33 -17.33 4.30
N LYS A 83 7.18 -17.81 3.06
CA LYS A 83 5.90 -17.92 2.34
C LYS A 83 4.80 -18.60 3.16
N TYR A 84 5.15 -19.61 3.95
CA TYR A 84 4.21 -20.39 4.75
C TYR A 84 4.36 -20.16 6.27
N ALA A 85 5.21 -19.21 6.70
CA ALA A 85 5.36 -18.87 8.10
C ALA A 85 4.12 -18.12 8.62
N PHE A 86 3.80 -18.30 9.90
CA PHE A 86 2.76 -17.51 10.55
C PHE A 86 3.27 -16.11 10.94
N ILE A 87 2.35 -15.18 11.11
CA ILE A 87 2.69 -13.77 11.34
C ILE A 87 3.53 -13.56 12.61
N HIS A 88 3.29 -14.34 13.66
CA HIS A 88 4.05 -14.26 14.91
C HIS A 88 5.52 -14.72 14.80
N GLU A 89 5.89 -15.41 13.70
CA GLU A 89 7.26 -15.85 13.42
C GLU A 89 8.07 -14.81 12.64
N LEU A 90 7.47 -13.64 12.35
CA LEU A 90 8.04 -12.60 11.51
C LEU A 90 8.51 -11.40 12.33
N SER A 91 9.64 -10.80 11.95
CA SER A 91 10.02 -9.47 12.45
C SER A 91 9.04 -8.39 11.95
N GLY A 92 9.00 -7.22 12.60
CA GLY A 92 8.16 -6.09 12.17
C GLY A 92 8.39 -5.70 10.71
N GLY A 93 9.66 -5.63 10.27
CA GLY A 93 9.98 -5.33 8.88
C GLY A 93 9.50 -6.42 7.90
N GLN A 94 9.50 -7.70 8.32
CA GLN A 94 8.92 -8.80 7.52
C GLN A 94 7.40 -8.69 7.46
N GLN A 95 6.73 -8.39 8.57
CA GLN A 95 5.29 -8.17 8.61
C GLN A 95 4.87 -7.02 7.70
N GLN A 96 5.62 -5.91 7.70
CA GLN A 96 5.35 -4.80 6.81
C GLN A 96 5.53 -5.18 5.33
N ARG A 97 6.54 -5.99 5.00
CA ARG A 97 6.70 -6.51 3.65
C ARG A 97 5.53 -7.41 3.21
N VAL A 98 4.96 -8.19 4.13
CA VAL A 98 3.72 -8.95 3.88
C VAL A 98 2.53 -8.01 3.63
N ALA A 99 2.39 -6.91 4.38
CA ALA A 99 1.33 -5.93 4.16
C ALA A 99 1.46 -5.24 2.79
N ILE A 100 2.70 -4.94 2.35
CA ILE A 100 2.97 -4.41 1.00
C ILE A 100 2.65 -5.46 -0.06
N ALA A 101 3.06 -6.71 0.12
CA ALA A 101 2.74 -7.80 -0.81
C ALA A 101 1.22 -7.96 -0.98
N ARG A 102 0.48 -7.94 0.11
CA ARG A 102 -0.99 -7.98 0.11
C ARG A 102 -1.59 -6.80 -0.66
N ALA A 103 -1.06 -5.60 -0.48
CA ALA A 103 -1.53 -4.42 -1.19
C ALA A 103 -1.31 -4.54 -2.71
N LEU A 104 -0.17 -5.08 -3.15
CA LEU A 104 0.19 -5.31 -4.55
C LEU A 104 -0.59 -6.44 -5.21
N ALA A 105 -0.94 -7.50 -4.46
CA ALA A 105 -1.48 -8.74 -5.01
C ALA A 105 -2.75 -8.58 -5.86
N SER A 106 -3.57 -7.56 -5.58
CA SER A 106 -4.77 -7.23 -6.35
C SER A 106 -4.50 -6.48 -7.67
N LYS A 107 -3.23 -6.16 -8.00
CA LYS A 107 -2.84 -5.29 -9.12
C LYS A 107 -3.58 -3.93 -9.04
N PRO A 108 -3.39 -3.17 -7.95
CA PRO A 108 -4.14 -1.94 -7.73
C PRO A 108 -3.67 -0.84 -8.70
N ALA A 109 -4.50 0.18 -8.91
CA ALA A 109 -4.09 1.39 -9.63
C ALA A 109 -3.36 2.38 -8.72
N ILE A 110 -3.59 2.27 -7.40
CA ILE A 110 -3.01 3.15 -6.39
C ILE A 110 -2.84 2.42 -5.06
N ILE A 111 -1.74 2.71 -4.38
CA ILE A 111 -1.46 2.24 -3.01
C ILE A 111 -1.47 3.44 -2.07
N PHE A 112 -2.25 3.33 -1.00
CA PHE A 112 -2.25 4.25 0.12
C PHE A 112 -1.41 3.67 1.25
N ALA A 113 -0.34 4.34 1.63
CA ALA A 113 0.55 3.97 2.71
C ALA A 113 0.45 5.00 3.85
N ASP A 114 -0.08 4.59 4.99
CA ASP A 114 -0.25 5.43 6.17
C ASP A 114 0.80 5.06 7.20
N GLU A 115 1.79 5.95 7.40
CA GLU A 115 2.95 5.75 8.27
C GLU A 115 3.60 4.36 8.11
N PRO A 116 3.97 3.93 6.89
CA PRO A 116 4.34 2.54 6.62
C PRO A 116 5.59 2.05 7.37
N THR A 117 6.29 2.93 8.05
CA THR A 117 7.53 2.64 8.79
C THR A 117 7.47 3.06 10.26
N GLY A 118 6.36 3.60 10.73
CA GLY A 118 6.24 4.17 12.07
C GLY A 118 6.48 3.19 13.23
N ASN A 119 6.39 1.88 12.98
CA ASN A 119 6.64 0.82 13.97
C ASN A 119 7.94 0.03 13.69
N LEU A 120 8.84 0.56 12.86
CA LEU A 120 10.07 -0.12 12.46
C LEU A 120 11.30 0.62 12.97
N ASP A 121 12.38 -0.13 13.18
CA ASP A 121 13.70 0.47 13.38
C ASP A 121 14.22 1.13 12.08
N ALA A 122 15.21 2.01 12.20
CA ALA A 122 15.71 2.80 11.07
C ALA A 122 16.20 1.94 9.88
N LYS A 123 16.85 0.80 10.15
CA LYS A 123 17.35 -0.10 9.11
C LYS A 123 16.20 -0.77 8.38
N SER A 124 15.25 -1.32 9.12
CA SER A 124 14.04 -1.96 8.55
C SER A 124 13.20 -0.95 7.77
N SER A 125 13.10 0.28 8.25
CA SER A 125 12.41 1.38 7.57
C SER A 125 12.99 1.66 6.19
N GLN A 126 14.32 1.81 6.11
CA GLN A 126 15.01 2.04 4.84
C GLN A 126 14.80 0.86 3.86
N GLU A 127 14.94 -0.38 4.34
CA GLU A 127 14.75 -1.57 3.52
C GLU A 127 13.31 -1.64 2.96
N VAL A 128 12.31 -1.38 3.80
CA VAL A 128 10.90 -1.42 3.41
C VAL A 128 10.57 -0.34 2.37
N ILE A 129 11.05 0.89 2.56
CA ILE A 129 10.82 1.98 1.61
C ILE A 129 11.51 1.71 0.27
N GLN A 130 12.75 1.18 0.30
CA GLN A 130 13.44 0.79 -0.94
C GLN A 130 12.66 -0.27 -1.71
N LEU A 131 12.16 -1.31 -1.03
CA LEU A 131 11.36 -2.36 -1.66
C LEU A 131 10.04 -1.83 -2.22
N LEU A 132 9.37 -0.94 -1.49
CA LEU A 132 8.15 -0.28 -1.97
C LEU A 132 8.43 0.55 -3.24
N LYS A 133 9.54 1.30 -3.27
CA LYS A 133 9.95 2.08 -4.45
C LYS A 133 10.29 1.19 -5.65
N ILE A 134 10.97 0.06 -5.43
CA ILE A 134 11.27 -0.91 -6.48
C ILE A 134 9.95 -1.49 -7.04
N ALA A 135 9.02 -1.90 -6.16
CA ALA A 135 7.73 -2.42 -6.54
C ALA A 135 6.91 -1.39 -7.35
N GLN A 136 6.85 -0.14 -6.85
CA GLN A 136 6.18 0.97 -7.52
C GLN A 136 6.68 1.17 -8.97
N ARG A 137 8.01 1.17 -9.16
CA ARG A 137 8.61 1.30 -10.49
C ARG A 137 8.33 0.10 -11.38
N LYS A 138 8.45 -1.12 -10.84
CA LYS A 138 8.27 -2.36 -11.60
C LYS A 138 6.84 -2.55 -12.07
N TYR A 139 5.87 -2.23 -11.23
CA TYR A 139 4.44 -2.44 -11.53
C TYR A 139 3.74 -1.16 -12.01
N HIS A 140 4.49 -0.04 -12.14
CA HIS A 140 3.97 1.26 -12.58
C HIS A 140 2.79 1.77 -11.76
N GLU A 141 2.84 1.56 -10.44
CA GLU A 141 1.77 1.91 -9.53
C GLU A 141 1.93 3.34 -9.01
N THR A 142 0.82 3.99 -8.70
CA THR A 142 0.84 5.24 -7.95
C THR A 142 0.86 4.93 -6.45
N VAL A 143 1.80 5.52 -5.70
CA VAL A 143 1.85 5.41 -4.24
C VAL A 143 1.57 6.77 -3.63
N ILE A 144 0.56 6.86 -2.76
CA ILE A 144 0.34 8.01 -1.89
C ILE A 144 0.74 7.59 -0.49
N MET A 145 1.75 8.25 0.07
CA MET A 145 2.27 7.96 1.40
C MET A 145 2.03 9.14 2.32
N VAL A 146 1.55 8.87 3.52
CA VAL A 146 1.48 9.81 4.63
C VAL A 146 2.62 9.47 5.59
N THR A 147 3.44 10.45 5.93
CA THR A 147 4.52 10.29 6.90
C THR A 147 4.89 11.63 7.53
N HIS A 148 5.37 11.59 8.75
CA HIS A 148 6.00 12.71 9.44
C HIS A 148 7.54 12.67 9.38
N ASP A 149 8.12 11.61 8.80
CA ASP A 149 9.57 11.45 8.62
C ASP A 149 10.02 12.12 7.32
N GLU A 150 10.80 13.21 7.45
CA GLU A 150 11.31 13.97 6.30
C GLU A 150 12.27 13.16 5.42
N MET A 151 13.04 12.21 5.98
CA MET A 151 13.94 11.37 5.18
C MET A 151 13.14 10.43 4.28
N ILE A 152 12.01 9.92 4.79
CA ILE A 152 11.10 9.08 4.03
C ILE A 152 10.32 9.91 3.00
N ALA A 153 9.84 11.09 3.36
CA ALA A 153 9.16 11.98 2.42
C ALA A 153 10.03 12.34 1.22
N ASN A 154 11.34 12.51 1.43
CA ASN A 154 12.30 12.88 0.38
C ASN A 154 12.53 11.80 -0.70
N VAL A 155 12.03 10.58 -0.54
CA VAL A 155 12.09 9.57 -1.60
C VAL A 155 10.93 9.68 -2.61
N ALA A 156 9.92 10.51 -2.34
CA ALA A 156 8.77 10.70 -3.20
C ALA A 156 9.09 11.62 -4.39
N ASP A 157 8.37 11.45 -5.48
CA ASP A 157 8.50 12.30 -6.68
C ASP A 157 7.81 13.67 -6.48
N ARG A 158 6.86 13.76 -5.55
CA ARG A 158 6.11 14.96 -5.18
C ARG A 158 5.77 14.95 -3.71
N ILE A 159 5.97 16.08 -3.03
CA ILE A 159 5.67 16.25 -1.60
C ILE A 159 4.61 17.32 -1.45
N LEU A 160 3.56 17.00 -0.71
CA LEU A 160 2.53 17.94 -0.26
C LEU A 160 2.69 18.10 1.27
N ARG A 161 3.05 19.30 1.73
CA ARG A 161 3.07 19.61 3.16
C ARG A 161 1.72 20.19 3.56
N ILE A 162 1.12 19.62 4.61
CA ILE A 162 -0.18 20.01 5.13
C ILE A 162 0.00 20.45 6.59
N GLU A 163 -0.46 21.65 6.91
CA GLU A 163 -0.51 22.21 8.27
C GLU A 163 -1.91 22.79 8.49
N ASP A 164 -2.52 22.54 9.65
CA ASP A 164 -3.87 23.00 10.02
C ASP A 164 -4.93 22.77 8.93
N GLY A 165 -4.83 21.62 8.23
CA GLY A 165 -5.76 21.23 7.16
C GLY A 165 -5.58 21.99 5.84
N GLN A 166 -4.52 22.79 5.69
CA GLN A 166 -4.20 23.54 4.47
C GLN A 166 -2.91 23.01 3.83
N ILE A 167 -2.86 22.98 2.51
CA ILE A 167 -1.64 22.68 1.77
C ILE A 167 -0.79 23.95 1.78
N ILE A 168 0.35 23.91 2.50
CA ILE A 168 1.28 25.04 2.60
C ILE A 168 2.45 24.91 1.62
N GLN A 169 2.71 23.69 1.11
CA GLN A 169 3.78 23.46 0.15
C GLN A 169 3.39 22.31 -0.79
N ASP A 170 3.71 22.47 -2.06
CA ASP A 170 3.53 21.48 -3.13
C ASP A 170 4.76 21.49 -4.02
N THR A 171 5.58 20.45 -3.96
CA THR A 171 6.82 20.35 -4.71
C THR A 171 6.87 19.07 -5.52
N ALA A 172 6.99 19.20 -6.84
CA ALA A 172 7.40 18.08 -7.68
C ALA A 172 8.93 17.96 -7.62
N GLN A 173 9.46 16.84 -7.13
CA GLN A 173 10.89 16.56 -7.23
C GLN A 173 11.21 16.12 -8.66
N LYS A 174 12.16 16.80 -9.31
CA LYS A 174 12.71 16.33 -10.60
C LYS A 174 13.59 15.12 -10.28
N ASN A 175 13.17 13.92 -10.70
CA ASN A 175 14.06 12.76 -10.71
C ASN A 175 15.14 13.04 -11.78
N GLU A 176 16.39 13.25 -11.34
CA GLU A 176 17.57 13.17 -12.19
C GLU A 176 17.90 11.72 -12.56
#